data_122e60971440d479c6a3bcd02f767fd8
#
_entry.id   122e60971440d479c6a3bcd02f767fd8
#
_cell.length_a   1.000
_cell.length_b   1.000
_cell.length_c   1.000
_cell.angle_alpha   90.00
_cell.angle_beta   90.00
_cell.angle_gamma   90.00
#
_symmetry.space_group_name_H-M   'P 1'
#
loop_
_entity.id
_entity.type
_entity.pdbx_description
1 polymer ?
#
loop_
_entity_poly.entity_id
_entity_poly.type
_entity_poly.pdbx_seq_one_letter_code
_entity_poly.pdbx_strand_id
1 'polypeptide(L)'
;MLTIPFKNKGSFLYAEIYEFIKQEITDGNLKYGEKLPSKRSLASHLAVSVNTVDTAYSQLVAEGYLEAIPKRGYFVCQIATYLMKDANRIQDKRATIKKTEVVTIDFSPNAIDQRIFPYDAFRKIFKSTFNEDDNNLLNKPDIQGELELRKALVDLLYHSRGVRCHEEQIIIGSGTDHLLQILGLLWGRNKPVILENPVYLKAYHIFEKMGNPVISIDIDEKGIQIEPLKNYSNVAIYVTPSHQFPLGMSMPIDRRIRLLNFANQEEGNYIIEDDYDSEFRYNEKPLPSLQSIDNSGRVIYMGTFSKSIAPSFRISYMVLPEELLKAYQETAEAISSPVSSLEQKMIAAFIASGFF
;
A
#
# COMPACT_ATOMS: atom_id res chain seq x y z
N MET A 1 31.39 9.87 -42.73
CA MET A 1 32.04 9.31 -41.52
C MET A 1 31.32 9.90 -40.31
N LEU A 2 30.97 9.12 -39.29
CA LEU A 2 30.20 9.61 -38.14
C LEU A 2 31.07 10.54 -37.30
N THR A 3 30.67 11.81 -37.15
CA THR A 3 31.37 12.80 -36.33
C THR A 3 30.51 13.01 -35.07
N ILE A 4 31.03 12.65 -33.90
CA ILE A 4 30.31 12.69 -32.63
C ILE A 4 30.80 13.89 -31.82
N PRO A 5 29.96 14.88 -31.51
CA PRO A 5 30.33 15.99 -30.65
C PRO A 5 30.32 15.52 -29.19
N PHE A 6 31.48 15.20 -28.60
CA PHE A 6 31.58 14.86 -27.19
C PHE A 6 31.24 16.08 -26.32
N LYS A 7 30.23 15.95 -25.45
CA LYS A 7 29.65 17.09 -24.72
C LYS A 7 30.12 17.23 -23.26
N ASN A 8 30.67 16.20 -22.61
CA ASN A 8 30.88 16.24 -21.17
C ASN A 8 32.23 15.69 -20.69
N LYS A 9 32.94 16.49 -19.91
CA LYS A 9 34.11 16.07 -19.10
C LYS A 9 33.67 15.21 -17.89
N GLY A 10 32.94 14.14 -18.07
CA GLY A 10 32.49 13.31 -16.95
C GLY A 10 31.65 12.10 -17.36
N SER A 11 31.20 12.04 -18.61
CA SER A 11 30.49 10.86 -19.13
C SER A 11 31.50 9.85 -19.71
N PHE A 12 31.12 8.57 -19.64
CA PHE A 12 31.93 7.53 -20.28
C PHE A 12 31.83 7.65 -21.81
N LEU A 13 32.95 7.79 -22.50
CA LEU A 13 33.00 7.98 -23.95
C LEU A 13 32.22 6.92 -24.75
N TYR A 14 32.17 5.68 -24.28
CA TYR A 14 31.38 4.64 -24.92
C TYR A 14 29.88 4.93 -24.89
N ALA A 15 29.39 5.53 -23.80
CA ALA A 15 27.96 5.87 -23.66
C ALA A 15 27.58 7.01 -24.61
N GLU A 16 28.44 7.99 -24.84
CA GLU A 16 28.19 9.06 -25.82
C GLU A 16 28.17 8.53 -27.26
N ILE A 17 29.07 7.60 -27.61
CA ILE A 17 29.08 6.91 -28.90
C ILE A 17 27.81 6.09 -29.09
N TYR A 18 27.42 5.33 -28.08
CA TYR A 18 26.21 4.50 -28.06
C TYR A 18 24.96 5.36 -28.27
N GLU A 19 24.77 6.40 -27.44
CA GLU A 19 23.58 7.26 -27.51
C GLU A 19 23.50 8.00 -28.85
N PHE A 20 24.64 8.50 -29.38
CA PHE A 20 24.66 9.16 -30.65
C PHE A 20 24.23 8.23 -31.80
N ILE A 21 24.79 7.03 -31.89
CA ILE A 21 24.44 6.09 -32.97
C ILE A 21 23.00 5.63 -32.84
N LYS A 22 22.54 5.37 -31.61
CA LYS A 22 21.14 5.02 -31.31
C LYS A 22 20.19 6.12 -31.79
N GLN A 23 20.50 7.38 -31.50
CA GLN A 23 19.71 8.52 -31.90
C GLN A 23 19.68 8.66 -33.45
N GLU A 24 20.83 8.54 -34.14
CA GLU A 24 20.91 8.60 -35.58
C GLU A 24 20.10 7.49 -36.27
N ILE A 25 20.06 6.30 -35.70
CA ILE A 25 19.21 5.20 -36.16
C ILE A 25 17.73 5.50 -35.90
N THR A 26 17.40 6.01 -34.72
CA THR A 26 16.02 6.32 -34.31
C THR A 26 15.45 7.48 -35.12
N ASP A 27 16.25 8.50 -35.45
CA ASP A 27 15.88 9.64 -36.26
C ASP A 27 15.82 9.30 -37.77
N GLY A 28 16.26 8.08 -38.16
CA GLY A 28 16.25 7.61 -39.52
C GLY A 28 17.41 8.17 -40.39
N ASN A 29 18.38 8.81 -39.76
CA ASN A 29 19.59 9.30 -40.46
C ASN A 29 20.50 8.13 -40.90
N LEU A 30 20.56 7.08 -40.03
CA LEU A 30 21.17 5.79 -40.39
C LEU A 30 20.06 4.83 -40.82
N LYS A 31 20.08 4.38 -42.04
CA LYS A 31 19.01 3.56 -42.68
C LYS A 31 19.22 2.07 -42.42
N TYR A 32 18.12 1.31 -42.42
CA TYR A 32 18.17 -0.15 -42.39
C TYR A 32 19.14 -0.71 -43.45
N GLY A 33 19.98 -1.66 -43.02
CA GLY A 33 21.00 -2.29 -43.85
C GLY A 33 22.24 -1.42 -44.09
N GLU A 34 22.29 -0.19 -43.60
CA GLU A 34 23.46 0.67 -43.73
C GLU A 34 24.62 0.09 -42.90
N LYS A 35 25.79 0.09 -43.50
CA LYS A 35 27.02 -0.43 -42.88
C LYS A 35 27.73 0.64 -42.10
N LEU A 36 27.96 0.38 -40.80
CA LEU A 36 28.77 1.23 -39.94
C LEU A 36 30.29 1.06 -40.19
N PRO A 37 31.09 2.09 -39.85
CA PRO A 37 32.54 1.97 -39.83
C PRO A 37 33.03 0.81 -38.97
N SER A 38 34.19 0.23 -39.33
CA SER A 38 34.78 -0.78 -38.45
C SER A 38 35.19 -0.18 -37.12
N LYS A 39 35.22 -0.98 -36.03
CA LYS A 39 35.63 -0.53 -34.71
C LYS A 39 36.96 0.23 -34.73
N ARG A 40 37.95 -0.27 -35.50
CA ARG A 40 39.27 0.38 -35.64
C ARG A 40 39.18 1.69 -36.38
N SER A 41 38.38 1.75 -37.46
CA SER A 41 38.21 2.96 -38.27
C SER A 41 37.49 4.06 -37.45
N LEU A 42 36.42 3.71 -36.71
CA LEU A 42 35.70 4.68 -35.90
C LEU A 42 36.55 5.15 -34.70
N ALA A 43 37.27 4.25 -34.06
CA ALA A 43 38.17 4.57 -32.96
C ALA A 43 39.27 5.55 -33.37
N SER A 44 39.90 5.30 -34.54
CA SER A 44 40.91 6.20 -35.11
C SER A 44 40.32 7.58 -35.45
N HIS A 45 39.12 7.61 -36.06
CA HIS A 45 38.44 8.86 -36.42
C HIS A 45 38.05 9.73 -35.23
N LEU A 46 37.57 9.09 -34.17
CA LEU A 46 37.13 9.78 -32.93
C LEU A 46 38.26 9.99 -31.92
N ALA A 47 39.48 9.54 -32.19
CA ALA A 47 40.62 9.57 -31.29
C ALA A 47 40.35 8.90 -29.91
N VAL A 48 39.63 7.76 -29.92
CA VAL A 48 39.30 6.97 -28.75
C VAL A 48 39.90 5.55 -28.82
N SER A 49 39.85 4.80 -27.73
CA SER A 49 40.29 3.40 -27.73
C SER A 49 39.37 2.51 -28.56
N VAL A 50 39.90 1.45 -29.17
CA VAL A 50 39.09 0.45 -29.86
C VAL A 50 38.10 -0.23 -28.93
N ASN A 51 38.49 -0.44 -27.66
CA ASN A 51 37.61 -1.02 -26.63
C ASN A 51 36.41 -0.13 -26.34
N THR A 52 36.57 1.19 -26.33
CA THR A 52 35.47 2.15 -26.15
C THR A 52 34.41 2.00 -27.24
N VAL A 53 34.83 1.90 -28.49
CA VAL A 53 33.91 1.67 -29.64
C VAL A 53 33.31 0.24 -29.57
N ASP A 54 34.12 -0.73 -29.19
CA ASP A 54 33.65 -2.11 -29.04
C ASP A 54 32.53 -2.27 -28.01
N THR A 55 32.67 -1.62 -26.86
CA THR A 55 31.62 -1.60 -25.82
C THR A 55 30.33 -0.98 -26.35
N ALA A 56 30.41 0.19 -27.03
CA ALA A 56 29.25 0.84 -27.60
C ALA A 56 28.55 -0.04 -28.68
N TYR A 57 29.33 -0.61 -29.58
CA TYR A 57 28.80 -1.49 -30.65
C TYR A 57 28.19 -2.79 -30.06
N SER A 58 28.83 -3.37 -29.08
CA SER A 58 28.33 -4.60 -28.41
C SER A 58 27.00 -4.33 -27.74
N GLN A 59 26.83 -3.17 -27.13
CA GLN A 59 25.57 -2.78 -26.51
C GLN A 59 24.48 -2.55 -27.57
N LEU A 60 24.79 -1.85 -28.67
CA LEU A 60 23.86 -1.65 -29.77
C LEU A 60 23.44 -2.95 -30.46
N VAL A 61 24.34 -3.94 -30.52
CA VAL A 61 24.03 -5.29 -31.02
C VAL A 61 23.15 -6.04 -30.03
N ALA A 62 23.46 -5.96 -28.74
CA ALA A 62 22.66 -6.62 -27.68
C ALA A 62 21.22 -6.05 -27.63
N GLU A 63 21.05 -4.76 -27.89
CA GLU A 63 19.74 -4.10 -27.93
C GLU A 63 19.03 -4.24 -29.31
N GLY A 64 19.68 -4.84 -30.31
CA GLY A 64 19.10 -5.08 -31.63
C GLY A 64 19.08 -3.85 -32.57
N TYR A 65 19.80 -2.79 -32.25
CA TYR A 65 19.99 -1.66 -33.19
C TYR A 65 20.95 -1.99 -34.30
N LEU A 66 21.94 -2.84 -34.01
CA LEU A 66 22.94 -3.30 -34.97
C LEU A 66 22.96 -4.83 -35.03
N GLU A 67 23.33 -5.35 -36.20
CA GLU A 67 23.68 -6.74 -36.42
C GLU A 67 25.16 -6.86 -36.79
N ALA A 68 25.85 -7.78 -36.11
CA ALA A 68 27.25 -8.11 -36.40
C ALA A 68 27.31 -9.29 -37.38
N ILE A 69 27.68 -9.05 -38.62
CA ILE A 69 27.84 -10.10 -39.65
C ILE A 69 29.33 -10.51 -39.73
N PRO A 70 29.68 -11.78 -39.45
CA PRO A 70 31.08 -12.22 -39.53
C PRO A 70 31.75 -11.87 -40.85
N LYS A 71 32.97 -11.33 -40.77
CA LYS A 71 33.79 -10.88 -41.90
C LYS A 71 33.20 -9.72 -42.76
N ARG A 72 31.95 -9.26 -42.47
CA ARG A 72 31.30 -8.19 -43.22
C ARG A 72 31.19 -6.88 -42.43
N GLY A 73 31.06 -6.96 -41.08
CA GLY A 73 31.01 -5.79 -40.20
C GLY A 73 29.66 -5.61 -39.49
N TYR A 74 29.34 -4.37 -39.11
CA TYR A 74 28.14 -4.00 -38.38
C TYR A 74 27.15 -3.31 -39.31
N PHE A 75 25.88 -3.69 -39.21
CA PHE A 75 24.79 -3.19 -40.05
C PHE A 75 23.61 -2.76 -39.20
N VAL A 76 22.90 -1.74 -39.61
CA VAL A 76 21.68 -1.24 -38.92
C VAL A 76 20.54 -2.23 -39.10
N CYS A 77 19.93 -2.63 -38.01
CA CYS A 77 18.77 -3.54 -37.99
C CYS A 77 17.49 -2.82 -38.44
N GLN A 78 16.51 -3.58 -38.92
CA GLN A 78 15.17 -3.06 -39.17
C GLN A 78 14.45 -2.79 -37.83
N ILE A 79 14.39 -1.53 -37.42
CA ILE A 79 13.60 -1.11 -36.27
C ILE A 79 12.19 -0.82 -36.75
N ALA A 80 11.21 -1.53 -36.20
CA ALA A 80 9.81 -1.32 -36.57
C ALA A 80 9.41 0.15 -36.28
N THR A 81 8.79 0.78 -37.27
CA THR A 81 8.42 2.21 -37.35
C THR A 81 7.53 2.71 -36.16
N TYR A 82 7.17 1.82 -35.24
CA TYR A 82 6.37 2.15 -34.07
C TYR A 82 7.08 3.04 -33.04
N LEU A 83 8.42 3.05 -33.02
CA LEU A 83 9.17 3.89 -32.08
C LEU A 83 9.36 5.32 -32.56
N MET A 84 9.12 5.59 -33.86
CA MET A 84 9.42 6.90 -34.48
C MET A 84 8.32 7.95 -34.28
N LYS A 85 7.11 7.59 -33.81
CA LYS A 85 5.97 8.54 -33.78
C LYS A 85 5.66 9.19 -32.42
N ASP A 86 6.19 8.71 -31.31
CA ASP A 86 5.72 9.14 -30.01
C ASP A 86 6.74 9.86 -29.11
N ALA A 87 8.01 9.98 -29.51
CA ALA A 87 9.01 10.69 -28.69
C ALA A 87 8.67 12.19 -28.49
N ASN A 88 7.98 12.80 -29.46
CA ASN A 88 7.55 14.21 -29.35
C ASN A 88 6.21 14.42 -28.61
N ARG A 89 5.48 13.35 -28.27
CA ARG A 89 4.18 13.48 -27.58
C ARG A 89 4.28 13.47 -26.06
N ILE A 90 5.42 13.05 -25.50
CA ILE A 90 5.58 12.91 -24.04
C ILE A 90 6.03 14.22 -23.37
N GLN A 91 6.56 15.19 -24.13
CA GLN A 91 7.08 16.43 -23.53
C GLN A 91 6.02 17.46 -23.08
N ASP A 92 4.75 17.35 -23.50
CA ASP A 92 3.78 18.42 -23.27
C ASP A 92 2.67 18.12 -22.23
N LYS A 93 2.81 17.05 -21.44
CA LYS A 93 1.91 16.81 -20.29
C LYS A 93 2.65 16.83 -18.95
N ARG A 94 3.46 17.84 -18.72
CA ARG A 94 3.74 18.25 -17.33
C ARG A 94 2.45 18.85 -16.78
N ALA A 95 1.68 18.04 -16.06
CA ALA A 95 0.58 18.55 -15.27
C ALA A 95 1.14 19.74 -14.45
N THR A 96 0.58 20.90 -14.64
CA THR A 96 0.84 22.07 -13.80
C THR A 96 0.61 21.63 -12.36
N ILE A 97 1.69 21.54 -11.60
CA ILE A 97 1.61 21.36 -10.14
C ILE A 97 0.77 22.50 -9.66
N LYS A 98 -0.48 22.22 -9.24
CA LYS A 98 -1.32 23.21 -8.59
C LYS A 98 -0.51 23.75 -7.42
N LYS A 99 -0.21 25.06 -7.40
CA LYS A 99 0.36 25.72 -6.25
C LYS A 99 -0.55 25.39 -5.07
N THR A 100 -0.03 24.69 -4.09
CA THR A 100 -0.71 24.46 -2.81
C THR A 100 -0.91 25.83 -2.20
N GLU A 101 -2.16 26.26 -2.02
CA GLU A 101 -2.47 27.44 -1.21
C GLU A 101 -1.92 27.21 0.18
N VAL A 102 -1.25 28.20 0.73
CA VAL A 102 -0.75 28.15 2.11
C VAL A 102 -1.96 28.27 3.03
N VAL A 103 -2.41 27.15 3.54
CA VAL A 103 -3.50 27.11 4.52
C VAL A 103 -2.94 27.54 5.87
N THR A 104 -3.47 28.60 6.45
CA THR A 104 -3.01 29.16 7.74
C THR A 104 -3.43 28.28 8.92
N ILE A 105 -4.60 27.65 8.84
CA ILE A 105 -5.13 26.71 9.85
C ILE A 105 -5.66 25.50 9.08
N ASP A 106 -5.09 24.34 9.35
CA ASP A 106 -5.46 23.08 8.70
C ASP A 106 -6.28 22.20 9.66
N PHE A 107 -7.57 22.03 9.36
CA PHE A 107 -8.48 21.14 10.07
C PHE A 107 -8.62 19.78 9.36
N SER A 108 -7.72 19.44 8.44
CA SER A 108 -7.81 18.13 7.77
C SER A 108 -7.70 16.98 8.79
N PRO A 109 -8.47 15.90 8.60
CA PRO A 109 -8.47 14.77 9.53
C PRO A 109 -7.12 14.05 9.64
N ASN A 110 -6.20 14.32 8.71
CA ASN A 110 -4.88 13.70 8.64
C ASN A 110 -3.74 14.62 9.08
N ALA A 111 -4.04 15.84 9.55
CA ALA A 111 -3.05 16.74 10.11
C ALA A 111 -2.62 16.24 11.51
N ILE A 112 -1.32 16.32 11.78
CA ILE A 112 -0.76 16.07 13.12
C ILE A 112 0.07 17.27 13.56
N ASP A 113 0.08 17.53 14.85
CA ASP A 113 1.02 18.50 15.42
C ASP A 113 2.40 17.84 15.57
N GLN A 114 3.30 18.13 14.65
CA GLN A 114 4.66 17.56 14.63
C GLN A 114 5.46 17.88 15.90
N ARG A 115 5.09 18.93 16.67
CA ARG A 115 5.79 19.32 17.90
C ARG A 115 5.58 18.35 19.05
N ILE A 116 4.44 17.65 19.06
CA ILE A 116 4.10 16.67 20.12
C ILE A 116 4.55 15.24 19.78
N PHE A 117 5.02 15.00 18.54
CA PHE A 117 5.50 13.68 18.15
C PHE A 117 6.75 13.28 18.96
N PRO A 118 6.80 12.09 19.56
CA PRO A 118 7.87 11.67 20.47
C PRO A 118 9.15 11.23 19.72
N TYR A 119 9.82 12.17 19.05
CA TYR A 119 11.01 11.90 18.23
C TYR A 119 12.13 11.17 18.98
N ASP A 120 12.35 11.50 20.27
CA ASP A 120 13.43 10.89 21.05
C ASP A 120 13.16 9.42 21.37
N ALA A 121 11.90 9.08 21.69
CA ALA A 121 11.49 7.71 21.90
C ALA A 121 11.65 6.89 20.60
N PHE A 122 11.15 7.40 19.48
CA PHE A 122 11.30 6.72 18.18
C PHE A 122 12.77 6.59 17.75
N ARG A 123 13.61 7.60 17.98
CA ARG A 123 15.05 7.54 17.68
C ARG A 123 15.76 6.46 18.50
N LYS A 124 15.41 6.34 19.79
CA LYS A 124 15.95 5.30 20.68
C LYS A 124 15.51 3.90 20.23
N ILE A 125 14.23 3.73 19.95
CA ILE A 125 13.66 2.48 19.46
C ILE A 125 14.30 2.10 18.12
N PHE A 126 14.39 3.02 17.17
CA PHE A 126 15.02 2.76 15.88
C PHE A 126 16.45 2.23 16.04
N LYS A 127 17.27 2.87 16.89
CA LYS A 127 18.66 2.45 17.15
C LYS A 127 18.74 1.05 17.77
N SER A 128 17.81 0.69 18.63
CA SER A 128 17.79 -0.65 19.26
C SER A 128 17.23 -1.73 18.33
N THR A 129 16.29 -1.37 17.43
CA THR A 129 15.66 -2.31 16.50
C THR A 129 16.51 -2.53 15.26
N PHE A 130 17.14 -1.46 14.74
CA PHE A 130 18.02 -1.56 13.57
C PHE A 130 19.42 -1.99 14.02
N ASN A 131 19.57 -3.28 14.28
CA ASN A 131 20.78 -3.91 14.77
C ASN A 131 21.27 -4.98 13.79
N GLU A 132 22.58 -5.04 13.58
CA GLU A 132 23.24 -6.02 12.70
C GLU A 132 23.07 -7.47 13.20
N ASP A 133 22.78 -7.65 14.49
CA ASP A 133 22.56 -8.97 15.10
C ASP A 133 21.19 -9.59 14.72
N ASP A 134 20.24 -8.81 14.21
CA ASP A 134 18.93 -9.32 13.79
C ASP A 134 18.94 -9.75 12.31
N ASN A 135 19.33 -11.00 12.10
CA ASN A 135 19.41 -11.61 10.77
C ASN A 135 18.06 -11.65 10.03
N ASN A 136 16.94 -11.44 10.71
CA ASN A 136 15.60 -11.49 10.11
C ASN A 136 15.07 -10.14 9.67
N LEU A 137 15.69 -9.04 10.09
CA LEU A 137 15.20 -7.69 9.83
C LEU A 137 15.08 -7.34 8.33
N LEU A 138 15.93 -7.94 7.51
CA LEU A 138 15.99 -7.70 6.05
C LEU A 138 15.27 -8.80 5.25
N ASN A 139 14.71 -9.79 5.92
CA ASN A 139 13.93 -10.84 5.26
C ASN A 139 12.54 -10.33 4.84
N LYS A 140 11.87 -11.10 3.99
CA LYS A 140 10.47 -10.85 3.65
C LYS A 140 9.63 -10.92 4.91
N PRO A 141 8.77 -9.90 5.19
CA PRO A 141 7.88 -9.92 6.36
C PRO A 141 6.94 -11.12 6.34
N ASP A 142 6.54 -11.56 7.55
CA ASP A 142 5.43 -12.50 7.67
C ASP A 142 4.18 -11.90 7.03
N ILE A 143 3.45 -12.71 6.29
CA ILE A 143 2.28 -12.25 5.52
C ILE A 143 1.15 -11.74 6.44
N GLN A 144 1.04 -12.33 7.61
CA GLN A 144 0.07 -11.95 8.64
C GLN A 144 0.55 -10.77 9.47
N GLY A 145 1.84 -10.48 9.41
CA GLY A 145 2.57 -9.49 10.20
C GLY A 145 3.45 -10.13 11.27
N GLU A 146 4.47 -9.40 11.71
CA GLU A 146 5.47 -9.88 12.66
C GLU A 146 4.83 -10.33 13.98
N LEU A 147 5.23 -11.50 14.46
CA LEU A 147 4.66 -12.13 15.67
C LEU A 147 4.79 -11.23 16.90
N GLU A 148 5.89 -10.50 17.03
CA GLU A 148 6.14 -9.58 18.14
C GLU A 148 5.10 -8.46 18.19
N LEU A 149 4.73 -7.88 17.02
CA LEU A 149 3.68 -6.87 16.96
C LEU A 149 2.31 -7.47 17.25
N ARG A 150 2.02 -8.65 16.73
CA ARG A 150 0.74 -9.32 16.97
C ARG A 150 0.54 -9.65 18.47
N LYS A 151 1.57 -10.13 19.16
CA LYS A 151 1.56 -10.35 20.61
C LYS A 151 1.37 -9.05 21.39
N ALA A 152 2.10 -7.99 21.05
CA ALA A 152 1.94 -6.69 21.69
C ALA A 152 0.51 -6.13 21.51
N LEU A 153 -0.11 -6.39 20.37
CA LEU A 153 -1.49 -5.99 20.09
C LEU A 153 -2.51 -6.79 20.92
N VAL A 154 -2.32 -8.08 21.14
CA VAL A 154 -3.21 -8.87 22.01
C VAL A 154 -3.34 -8.20 23.37
N ASP A 155 -2.22 -7.89 24.02
CA ASP A 155 -2.20 -7.27 25.34
C ASP A 155 -2.78 -5.86 25.33
N LEU A 156 -2.38 -5.04 24.34
CA LEU A 156 -2.89 -3.67 24.19
C LEU A 156 -4.40 -3.63 24.03
N LEU A 157 -4.94 -4.46 23.14
CA LEU A 157 -6.37 -4.48 22.81
C LEU A 157 -7.22 -5.01 23.95
N TYR A 158 -6.71 -6.01 24.68
CA TYR A 158 -7.40 -6.51 25.85
C TYR A 158 -7.53 -5.43 26.93
N HIS A 159 -6.44 -4.73 27.26
CA HIS A 159 -6.45 -3.73 28.31
C HIS A 159 -7.15 -2.43 27.94
N SER A 160 -7.07 -2.01 26.68
CA SER A 160 -7.65 -0.74 26.22
C SER A 160 -9.12 -0.84 25.82
N ARG A 161 -9.53 -1.95 25.18
CA ARG A 161 -10.84 -2.10 24.54
C ARG A 161 -11.60 -3.35 24.94
N GLY A 162 -11.01 -4.21 25.75
CA GLY A 162 -11.60 -5.50 26.16
C GLY A 162 -11.67 -6.53 25.04
N VAL A 163 -11.01 -6.28 23.91
CA VAL A 163 -10.97 -7.21 22.76
C VAL A 163 -10.30 -8.51 23.18
N ARG A 164 -10.93 -9.64 22.87
CA ARG A 164 -10.42 -10.97 23.17
C ARG A 164 -9.98 -11.64 21.90
N CYS A 165 -8.69 -11.90 21.76
CA CYS A 165 -8.12 -12.55 20.60
C CYS A 165 -6.79 -13.24 20.94
N HIS A 166 -6.32 -14.06 20.01
CA HIS A 166 -4.98 -14.64 19.99
C HIS A 166 -4.16 -14.02 18.86
N GLU A 167 -2.85 -14.13 18.95
CA GLU A 167 -1.95 -13.57 17.93
C GLU A 167 -2.19 -14.13 16.52
N GLU A 168 -2.71 -15.35 16.41
CA GLU A 168 -3.07 -15.97 15.12
C GLU A 168 -4.29 -15.33 14.44
N GLN A 169 -5.12 -14.61 15.20
CA GLN A 169 -6.28 -13.89 14.67
C GLN A 169 -5.93 -12.49 14.14
N ILE A 170 -4.75 -11.98 14.47
CA ILE A 170 -4.35 -10.62 14.14
C ILE A 170 -3.67 -10.57 12.78
N ILE A 171 -4.17 -9.71 11.90
CA ILE A 171 -3.61 -9.44 10.57
C ILE A 171 -3.14 -7.99 10.53
N ILE A 172 -1.89 -7.77 10.14
CA ILE A 172 -1.31 -6.44 9.97
C ILE A 172 -1.46 -5.97 8.52
N GLY A 173 -1.92 -4.74 8.34
CA GLY A 173 -2.11 -4.13 7.02
C GLY A 173 -1.61 -2.70 6.93
N SER A 174 -1.45 -2.21 5.71
CA SER A 174 -1.00 -0.84 5.43
C SER A 174 -2.16 0.15 5.40
N GLY A 175 -2.82 0.33 6.55
CA GLY A 175 -4.01 1.17 6.71
C GLY A 175 -5.31 0.39 6.54
N THR A 176 -6.40 0.99 7.02
CA THR A 176 -7.76 0.45 6.94
C THR A 176 -8.14 0.06 5.51
N ASP A 177 -7.73 0.87 4.52
CA ASP A 177 -8.00 0.63 3.11
C ASP A 177 -7.52 -0.76 2.65
N HIS A 178 -6.32 -1.17 3.05
CA HIS A 178 -5.75 -2.47 2.72
C HIS A 178 -6.49 -3.62 3.42
N LEU A 179 -6.85 -3.44 4.68
CA LEU A 179 -7.60 -4.45 5.43
C LEU A 179 -8.99 -4.70 4.82
N LEU A 180 -9.68 -3.63 4.40
CA LEU A 180 -10.96 -3.75 3.68
C LEU A 180 -10.81 -4.47 2.33
N GLN A 181 -9.70 -4.25 1.61
CA GLN A 181 -9.39 -4.99 0.38
C GLN A 181 -9.18 -6.47 0.65
N ILE A 182 -8.47 -6.84 1.73
CA ILE A 182 -8.33 -8.23 2.15
C ILE A 182 -9.70 -8.87 2.40
N LEU A 183 -10.59 -8.20 3.13
CA LEU A 183 -11.95 -8.70 3.37
C LEU A 183 -12.75 -8.87 2.08
N GLY A 184 -12.64 -7.91 1.15
CA GLY A 184 -13.27 -8.01 -0.16
C GLY A 184 -12.76 -9.21 -0.98
N LEU A 185 -11.45 -9.50 -0.92
CA LEU A 185 -10.85 -10.68 -1.55
C LEU A 185 -11.32 -11.98 -0.89
N LEU A 186 -11.31 -12.02 0.43
CA LEU A 186 -11.70 -13.18 1.25
C LEU A 186 -13.15 -13.61 0.96
N TRP A 187 -14.04 -12.66 0.83
CA TRP A 187 -15.46 -12.96 0.56
C TRP A 187 -15.82 -13.08 -0.93
N GLY A 188 -14.98 -12.58 -1.81
CA GLY A 188 -15.26 -12.51 -3.23
C GLY A 188 -16.46 -11.60 -3.56
N ARG A 189 -16.88 -11.65 -4.81
CA ARG A 189 -17.89 -10.71 -5.36
C ARG A 189 -19.33 -10.96 -4.88
N ASN A 190 -19.60 -12.08 -4.26
CA ASN A 190 -20.97 -12.49 -3.93
C ASN A 190 -21.43 -12.08 -2.53
N LYS A 191 -20.53 -11.57 -1.70
CA LYS A 191 -20.84 -11.13 -0.34
C LYS A 191 -21.37 -9.71 -0.34
N PRO A 192 -22.65 -9.48 -0.01
CA PRO A 192 -23.12 -8.11 0.17
C PRO A 192 -22.49 -7.44 1.39
N VAL A 193 -22.16 -6.17 1.24
CA VAL A 193 -21.62 -5.35 2.32
C VAL A 193 -22.60 -4.21 2.61
N ILE A 194 -23.09 -4.18 3.83
CA ILE A 194 -23.98 -3.14 4.31
C ILE A 194 -23.14 -2.06 5.00
N LEU A 195 -23.39 -0.81 4.64
CA LEU A 195 -22.69 0.37 5.18
C LEU A 195 -23.69 1.32 5.82
N GLU A 196 -23.26 2.01 6.87
CA GLU A 196 -23.98 3.16 7.44
C GLU A 196 -24.15 4.26 6.37
N ASN A 197 -25.21 5.05 6.46
CA ASN A 197 -25.38 6.25 5.65
C ASN A 197 -25.68 7.46 6.55
N PRO A 198 -24.73 8.43 6.66
CA PRO A 198 -23.43 8.54 5.98
C PRO A 198 -22.34 7.59 6.51
N VAL A 199 -21.29 7.36 5.72
CA VAL A 199 -20.18 6.46 6.03
C VAL A 199 -18.83 7.02 5.56
N TYR A 200 -17.74 6.40 5.95
CA TYR A 200 -16.42 6.58 5.37
C TYR A 200 -16.41 6.18 3.90
N LEU A 201 -16.43 7.16 3.00
CA LEU A 201 -16.62 6.95 1.55
C LEU A 201 -15.61 6.00 0.92
N LYS A 202 -14.40 5.90 1.45
CA LYS A 202 -13.42 4.94 0.92
C LYS A 202 -13.86 3.50 1.14
N ALA A 203 -14.50 3.18 2.27
CA ALA A 203 -15.04 1.84 2.49
C ALA A 203 -16.07 1.49 1.40
N TYR A 204 -16.98 2.42 1.10
CA TYR A 204 -17.93 2.26 -0.01
C TYR A 204 -17.22 1.96 -1.34
N HIS A 205 -16.27 2.81 -1.73
CA HIS A 205 -15.58 2.65 -3.01
C HIS A 205 -14.72 1.39 -3.09
N ILE A 206 -14.11 0.96 -1.99
CA ILE A 206 -13.31 -0.26 -1.97
C ILE A 206 -14.20 -1.46 -2.28
N PHE A 207 -15.28 -1.67 -1.54
CA PHE A 207 -16.17 -2.80 -1.74
C PHE A 207 -16.85 -2.76 -3.12
N GLU A 208 -17.30 -1.59 -3.56
CA GLU A 208 -17.83 -1.39 -4.91
C GLU A 208 -16.84 -1.81 -6.00
N LYS A 209 -15.58 -1.36 -5.90
CA LYS A 209 -14.53 -1.68 -6.87
C LYS A 209 -14.07 -3.14 -6.79
N MET A 210 -14.16 -3.76 -5.62
CA MET A 210 -13.92 -5.20 -5.45
C MET A 210 -15.05 -6.03 -6.06
N GLY A 211 -16.19 -5.41 -6.39
CA GLY A 211 -17.33 -6.05 -7.01
C GLY A 211 -18.33 -6.65 -6.00
N ASN A 212 -18.21 -6.30 -4.72
CA ASN A 212 -19.22 -6.66 -3.72
C ASN A 212 -20.49 -5.84 -3.93
N PRO A 213 -21.69 -6.42 -3.78
CA PRO A 213 -22.92 -5.65 -3.70
C PRO A 213 -22.89 -4.74 -2.45
N VAL A 214 -22.95 -3.42 -2.65
CA VAL A 214 -22.91 -2.46 -1.54
C VAL A 214 -24.32 -1.93 -1.28
N ILE A 215 -24.74 -2.00 -0.02
CA ILE A 215 -26.07 -1.61 0.44
C ILE A 215 -25.90 -0.54 1.51
N SER A 216 -26.55 0.62 1.34
CA SER A 216 -26.53 1.68 2.35
C SER A 216 -27.79 1.62 3.21
N ILE A 217 -27.61 1.67 4.54
CA ILE A 217 -28.72 1.75 5.49
C ILE A 217 -28.53 3.02 6.31
N ASP A 218 -29.60 3.79 6.43
CA ASP A 218 -29.61 5.04 7.17
C ASP A 218 -29.34 4.83 8.66
N ILE A 219 -28.68 5.78 9.25
CA ILE A 219 -28.49 5.84 10.70
C ILE A 219 -29.56 6.73 11.34
N ASP A 220 -29.77 6.51 12.62
CA ASP A 220 -30.53 7.41 13.51
C ASP A 220 -29.61 7.93 14.63
N GLU A 221 -30.14 8.52 15.67
CA GLU A 221 -29.40 9.05 16.82
C GLU A 221 -28.58 7.98 17.59
N LYS A 222 -28.81 6.68 17.30
CA LYS A 222 -28.16 5.53 17.93
C LYS A 222 -27.23 4.75 16.97
N GLY A 223 -27.03 5.20 15.74
CA GLY A 223 -26.27 4.51 14.70
C GLY A 223 -27.15 3.73 13.71
N ILE A 224 -26.60 2.72 13.05
CA ILE A 224 -27.31 1.99 12.00
C ILE A 224 -28.68 1.45 12.47
N GLN A 225 -29.69 1.63 11.63
CA GLN A 225 -31.04 1.13 11.89
C GLN A 225 -31.08 -0.40 11.75
N ILE A 226 -31.68 -1.10 12.73
CA ILE A 226 -31.69 -2.57 12.76
C ILE A 226 -32.84 -3.15 11.91
N GLU A 227 -34.01 -2.49 11.87
CA GLU A 227 -35.17 -3.06 11.17
C GLU A 227 -34.93 -3.35 9.67
N PRO A 228 -34.26 -2.45 8.90
CA PRO A 228 -33.94 -2.75 7.51
C PRO A 228 -32.98 -3.93 7.33
N LEU A 229 -32.12 -4.22 8.31
CA LEU A 229 -31.16 -5.34 8.25
C LEU A 229 -31.88 -6.69 8.12
N LYS A 230 -33.08 -6.84 8.69
CA LYS A 230 -33.86 -8.09 8.66
C LYS A 230 -34.20 -8.60 7.26
N ASN A 231 -34.08 -7.75 6.25
CA ASN A 231 -34.32 -8.12 4.86
C ASN A 231 -33.10 -8.77 4.19
N TYR A 232 -32.00 -8.93 4.91
CA TYR A 232 -30.74 -9.39 4.37
C TYR A 232 -30.19 -10.56 5.19
N SER A 233 -29.49 -11.45 4.52
CA SER A 233 -28.78 -12.59 5.12
C SER A 233 -27.44 -12.78 4.43
N ASN A 234 -26.52 -13.49 5.06
CA ASN A 234 -25.16 -13.72 4.57
C ASN A 234 -24.42 -12.43 4.18
N VAL A 235 -24.48 -11.43 5.04
CA VAL A 235 -23.95 -10.08 4.81
C VAL A 235 -22.81 -9.73 5.74
N ALA A 236 -21.97 -8.78 5.31
CA ALA A 236 -21.04 -8.08 6.21
C ALA A 236 -21.56 -6.66 6.46
N ILE A 237 -21.51 -6.19 7.72
CA ILE A 237 -22.00 -4.88 8.12
C ILE A 237 -20.82 -4.06 8.62
N TYR A 238 -20.48 -2.98 7.94
CA TYR A 238 -19.41 -2.07 8.36
C TYR A 238 -19.98 -0.94 9.20
N VAL A 239 -19.47 -0.81 10.43
CA VAL A 239 -19.90 0.21 11.39
C VAL A 239 -18.70 0.82 12.13
N THR A 240 -18.88 2.04 12.64
CA THR A 240 -17.93 2.76 13.49
C THR A 240 -18.55 3.06 14.85
N PRO A 241 -18.76 2.04 15.72
CA PRO A 241 -19.68 2.15 16.85
C PRO A 241 -19.14 2.98 18.02
N SER A 242 -17.83 3.21 18.11
CA SER A 242 -17.24 4.05 19.15
C SER A 242 -17.43 5.53 18.85
N HIS A 243 -17.12 5.95 17.64
CA HIS A 243 -17.35 7.28 17.10
C HIS A 243 -17.80 7.16 15.64
N GLN A 244 -19.10 7.23 15.41
CA GLN A 244 -19.66 7.10 14.07
C GLN A 244 -19.06 8.14 13.11
N PHE A 245 -18.49 7.68 12.02
CA PHE A 245 -17.93 8.58 11.02
C PHE A 245 -18.96 8.89 9.92
N PRO A 246 -19.28 10.20 9.66
CA PRO A 246 -18.58 11.39 10.15
C PRO A 246 -19.25 12.13 11.32
N LEU A 247 -20.32 11.60 11.92
CA LEU A 247 -21.16 12.37 12.84
C LEU A 247 -20.66 12.38 14.30
N GLY A 248 -19.73 11.50 14.66
CA GLY A 248 -19.10 11.49 16.00
C GLY A 248 -19.94 10.90 17.11
N MET A 249 -21.13 10.36 16.83
CA MET A 249 -21.98 9.74 17.84
C MET A 249 -21.45 8.35 18.24
N SER A 250 -21.66 7.97 19.50
CA SER A 250 -21.37 6.63 19.99
C SER A 250 -22.61 5.74 19.94
N MET A 251 -22.48 4.51 19.44
CA MET A 251 -23.56 3.53 19.42
C MET A 251 -23.83 3.01 20.84
N PRO A 252 -25.04 3.22 21.41
CA PRO A 252 -25.36 2.77 22.75
C PRO A 252 -25.48 1.25 22.85
N ILE A 253 -25.36 0.70 24.06
CA ILE A 253 -25.28 -0.74 24.31
C ILE A 253 -26.50 -1.50 23.80
N ASP A 254 -27.69 -0.94 23.90
CA ASP A 254 -28.92 -1.56 23.40
C ASP A 254 -28.86 -1.79 21.87
N ARG A 255 -28.31 -0.82 21.11
CA ARG A 255 -28.15 -0.95 19.67
C ARG A 255 -27.06 -1.95 19.33
N ARG A 256 -25.94 -1.97 20.08
CA ARG A 256 -24.85 -2.96 19.91
C ARG A 256 -25.36 -4.39 20.09
N ILE A 257 -26.14 -4.64 21.14
CA ILE A 257 -26.73 -5.97 21.41
C ILE A 257 -27.70 -6.36 20.28
N ARG A 258 -28.53 -5.45 19.81
CA ARG A 258 -29.44 -5.75 18.69
C ARG A 258 -28.71 -6.05 17.39
N LEU A 259 -27.60 -5.36 17.13
CA LEU A 259 -26.77 -5.61 15.97
C LEU A 259 -26.06 -6.97 16.05
N LEU A 260 -25.52 -7.33 17.22
CA LEU A 260 -24.95 -8.66 17.47
C LEU A 260 -26.00 -9.76 17.35
N ASN A 261 -27.21 -9.56 17.90
CA ASN A 261 -28.30 -10.52 17.75
C ASN A 261 -28.66 -10.75 16.28
N PHE A 262 -28.62 -9.69 15.45
CA PHE A 262 -28.83 -9.86 14.02
C PHE A 262 -27.69 -10.67 13.38
N ALA A 263 -26.44 -10.39 13.70
CA ALA A 263 -25.30 -11.12 13.16
C ALA A 263 -25.33 -12.61 13.54
N ASN A 264 -25.87 -12.94 14.74
CA ASN A 264 -25.99 -14.30 15.23
C ASN A 264 -27.16 -15.11 14.65
N GLN A 265 -28.06 -14.48 13.88
CA GLN A 265 -29.22 -15.19 13.33
C GLN A 265 -28.85 -16.15 12.20
N GLU A 266 -27.77 -15.87 11.47
CA GLU A 266 -27.33 -16.70 10.36
C GLU A 266 -25.81 -16.84 10.31
N GLU A 267 -25.36 -18.04 9.98
CA GLU A 267 -23.96 -18.30 9.63
C GLU A 267 -23.56 -17.41 8.47
N GLY A 268 -22.50 -16.79 8.42
CA GLY A 268 -22.09 -15.91 7.32
C GLY A 268 -22.47 -14.44 7.51
N ASN A 269 -23.25 -14.05 8.50
CA ASN A 269 -23.34 -12.65 8.87
C ASN A 269 -22.12 -12.25 9.69
N TYR A 270 -21.49 -11.13 9.32
CA TYR A 270 -20.35 -10.56 10.08
C TYR A 270 -20.53 -9.07 10.29
N ILE A 271 -19.92 -8.55 11.34
CA ILE A 271 -19.83 -7.12 11.61
C ILE A 271 -18.36 -6.73 11.49
N ILE A 272 -18.07 -5.70 10.71
CA ILE A 272 -16.76 -5.04 10.66
C ILE A 272 -16.86 -3.84 11.58
N GLU A 273 -16.23 -3.92 12.76
CA GLU A 273 -16.09 -2.82 13.69
C GLU A 273 -14.80 -2.06 13.37
N ASP A 274 -14.92 -0.87 12.77
CA ASP A 274 -13.78 0.02 12.54
C ASP A 274 -13.64 1.02 13.69
N ASP A 275 -12.63 0.80 14.50
CA ASP A 275 -12.35 1.54 15.74
C ASP A 275 -11.11 2.43 15.51
N TYR A 276 -11.27 3.44 14.67
CA TYR A 276 -10.19 4.22 14.08
C TYR A 276 -9.54 5.25 15.00
N ASP A 277 -10.17 5.62 16.12
CA ASP A 277 -9.73 6.69 17.01
C ASP A 277 -9.99 6.42 18.50
N SER A 278 -10.09 5.17 18.88
CA SER A 278 -10.46 4.72 20.24
C SER A 278 -9.46 5.11 21.34
N GLU A 279 -8.25 5.46 20.98
CA GLU A 279 -7.22 5.95 21.92
C GLU A 279 -7.55 7.35 22.44
N PHE A 280 -8.31 8.14 21.67
CA PHE A 280 -8.68 9.49 22.07
C PHE A 280 -9.87 9.51 23.02
N ARG A 281 -9.67 10.12 24.19
CA ARG A 281 -10.68 10.27 25.23
C ARG A 281 -11.10 11.73 25.30
N TYR A 282 -12.27 12.04 24.74
CA TYR A 282 -12.73 13.42 24.71
C TYR A 282 -13.41 13.83 26.02
N ASN A 283 -14.33 13.05 26.56
CA ASN A 283 -15.07 13.41 27.77
C ASN A 283 -15.45 12.24 28.69
N GLU A 284 -15.33 10.98 28.28
CA GLU A 284 -15.89 9.83 28.98
C GLU A 284 -14.91 8.65 29.11
N LYS A 285 -15.24 7.69 29.99
CA LYS A 285 -14.55 6.42 30.03
C LYS A 285 -14.75 5.69 28.69
N PRO A 286 -13.71 5.02 28.15
CA PRO A 286 -13.86 4.30 26.90
C PRO A 286 -14.97 3.25 27.01
N LEU A 287 -15.88 3.27 26.06
CA LEU A 287 -16.87 2.21 25.90
C LEU A 287 -16.15 0.91 25.46
N PRO A 288 -16.55 -0.25 25.99
CA PRO A 288 -16.05 -1.52 25.47
C PRO A 288 -16.29 -1.62 23.96
N SER A 289 -15.39 -2.30 23.23
CA SER A 289 -15.62 -2.58 21.81
C SER A 289 -16.86 -3.47 21.61
N LEU A 290 -17.42 -3.48 20.43
CA LEU A 290 -18.49 -4.41 20.06
C LEU A 290 -17.97 -5.86 20.12
N GLN A 291 -16.73 -6.08 19.68
CA GLN A 291 -16.06 -7.39 19.73
C GLN A 291 -15.94 -7.92 21.17
N SER A 292 -15.70 -7.06 22.16
CA SER A 292 -15.54 -7.50 23.56
C SER A 292 -16.80 -8.12 24.18
N ILE A 293 -17.97 -7.80 23.63
CA ILE A 293 -19.26 -8.34 24.06
C ILE A 293 -19.82 -9.40 23.09
N ASP A 294 -19.10 -9.68 22.00
CA ASP A 294 -19.43 -10.77 21.07
C ASP A 294 -18.95 -12.11 21.65
N ASN A 295 -19.88 -13.03 21.83
CA ASN A 295 -19.60 -14.39 22.30
C ASN A 295 -19.68 -15.44 21.19
N SER A 296 -19.97 -15.01 19.96
CA SER A 296 -20.27 -15.90 18.82
C SER A 296 -19.25 -15.80 17.68
N GLY A 297 -18.24 -14.94 17.82
CA GLY A 297 -17.20 -14.79 16.80
C GLY A 297 -17.73 -14.19 15.51
N ARG A 298 -18.63 -13.21 15.58
CA ARG A 298 -19.21 -12.53 14.40
C ARG A 298 -18.61 -11.16 14.14
N VAL A 299 -17.75 -10.65 15.02
CA VAL A 299 -17.16 -9.33 14.89
C VAL A 299 -15.72 -9.42 14.39
N ILE A 300 -15.45 -8.77 13.28
CA ILE A 300 -14.11 -8.45 12.78
C ILE A 300 -13.75 -7.08 13.33
N TYR A 301 -12.80 -7.03 14.24
CA TYR A 301 -12.37 -5.78 14.84
C TYR A 301 -11.22 -5.18 14.05
N MET A 302 -11.25 -3.88 13.78
CA MET A 302 -10.20 -3.16 13.06
C MET A 302 -9.73 -1.94 13.86
N GLY A 303 -8.43 -1.68 13.83
CA GLY A 303 -7.82 -0.50 14.41
C GLY A 303 -6.64 0.02 13.59
N THR A 304 -6.18 1.22 13.89
CA THR A 304 -5.12 1.89 13.13
C THR A 304 -4.23 2.75 14.00
N PHE A 305 -2.92 2.74 13.75
CA PHE A 305 -1.97 3.66 14.37
C PHE A 305 -1.86 5.01 13.63
N SER A 306 -2.57 5.15 12.50
CA SER A 306 -2.51 6.38 11.68
C SER A 306 -3.04 7.62 12.41
N LYS A 307 -3.91 7.45 13.40
CA LYS A 307 -4.46 8.56 14.21
C LYS A 307 -3.67 8.77 15.49
N SER A 308 -3.32 7.70 16.18
CA SER A 308 -2.68 7.75 17.49
C SER A 308 -1.17 8.04 17.42
N ILE A 309 -0.51 7.65 16.33
CA ILE A 309 0.93 7.90 16.15
C ILE A 309 1.16 8.94 15.04
N ALA A 310 1.02 8.53 13.79
CA ALA A 310 1.10 9.42 12.63
C ALA A 310 0.53 8.76 11.37
N PRO A 311 -0.12 9.52 10.47
CA PRO A 311 -0.66 8.98 9.21
C PRO A 311 0.38 8.36 8.30
N SER A 312 1.66 8.75 8.42
CA SER A 312 2.77 8.26 7.60
C SER A 312 3.17 6.82 7.89
N PHE A 313 2.93 6.31 9.10
CA PHE A 313 3.26 4.92 9.45
C PHE A 313 2.42 3.90 8.71
N ARG A 314 1.19 4.25 8.34
CA ARG A 314 0.30 3.38 7.56
C ARG A 314 0.16 1.97 8.13
N ILE A 315 0.22 1.78 9.43
CA ILE A 315 0.02 0.49 10.09
C ILE A 315 -1.39 0.44 10.68
N SER A 316 -2.14 -0.57 10.28
CA SER A 316 -3.44 -0.92 10.81
C SER A 316 -3.49 -2.42 11.06
N TYR A 317 -4.44 -2.86 11.83
CA TYR A 317 -4.60 -4.26 12.17
C TYR A 317 -6.08 -4.64 12.18
N MET A 318 -6.35 -5.92 11.95
CA MET A 318 -7.69 -6.50 12.17
C MET A 318 -7.57 -7.79 12.97
N VAL A 319 -8.58 -8.05 13.78
CA VAL A 319 -8.78 -9.31 14.49
C VAL A 319 -9.86 -10.08 13.74
N LEU A 320 -9.50 -11.20 13.12
CA LEU A 320 -10.44 -12.07 12.44
C LEU A 320 -11.07 -13.09 13.39
N PRO A 321 -12.36 -13.39 13.24
CA PRO A 321 -12.96 -14.60 13.80
C PRO A 321 -12.21 -15.86 13.36
N GLU A 322 -12.12 -16.86 14.22
CA GLU A 322 -11.41 -18.12 13.94
C GLU A 322 -11.92 -18.81 12.67
N GLU A 323 -13.23 -18.76 12.43
CA GLU A 323 -13.88 -19.33 11.24
C GLU A 323 -13.33 -18.75 9.93
N LEU A 324 -12.86 -17.50 9.94
CA LEU A 324 -12.34 -16.82 8.76
C LEU A 324 -10.83 -17.03 8.54
N LEU A 325 -10.11 -17.60 9.52
CA LEU A 325 -8.65 -17.76 9.42
C LEU A 325 -8.24 -18.68 8.27
N LYS A 326 -8.98 -19.76 8.05
CA LYS A 326 -8.69 -20.67 6.94
C LYS A 326 -8.85 -19.98 5.58
N ALA A 327 -9.96 -19.27 5.40
CA ALA A 327 -10.20 -18.50 4.17
C ALA A 327 -9.17 -17.39 3.98
N TYR A 328 -8.71 -16.77 5.07
CA TYR A 328 -7.62 -15.82 5.01
C TYR A 328 -6.32 -16.47 4.56
N GLN A 329 -5.94 -17.63 5.08
CA GLN A 329 -4.72 -18.34 4.68
C GLN A 329 -4.71 -18.66 3.18
N GLU A 330 -5.84 -19.13 2.64
CA GLU A 330 -6.00 -19.37 1.19
C GLU A 330 -5.86 -18.06 0.38
N THR A 331 -6.41 -16.96 0.88
CA THR A 331 -6.30 -15.63 0.25
C THR A 331 -4.89 -15.08 0.35
N ALA A 332 -4.19 -15.34 1.45
CA ALA A 332 -2.85 -14.86 1.75
C ALA A 332 -1.79 -15.37 0.72
N GLU A 333 -2.02 -16.49 0.07
CA GLU A 333 -1.14 -16.97 -1.01
C GLU A 333 -1.05 -15.99 -2.18
N ALA A 334 -2.09 -15.18 -2.40
CA ALA A 334 -2.18 -14.22 -3.50
C ALA A 334 -1.71 -12.80 -3.14
N ILE A 335 -1.39 -12.53 -1.88
CA ILE A 335 -0.99 -11.21 -1.39
C ILE A 335 0.39 -11.22 -0.75
N SER A 336 0.92 -10.07 -0.42
CA SER A 336 2.18 -9.93 0.33
C SER A 336 1.98 -8.95 1.47
N SER A 337 2.72 -9.11 2.57
CA SER A 337 2.68 -8.12 3.65
C SER A 337 3.19 -6.78 3.12
N PRO A 338 2.39 -5.71 3.24
CA PRO A 338 2.75 -4.39 2.71
C PRO A 338 3.52 -3.54 3.73
N VAL A 339 3.70 -4.03 4.96
CA VAL A 339 4.37 -3.31 6.05
C VAL A 339 5.71 -3.98 6.34
N SER A 340 6.77 -3.18 6.37
CA SER A 340 8.13 -3.69 6.60
C SER A 340 8.29 -4.28 8.00
N SER A 341 9.14 -5.33 8.14
CA SER A 341 9.46 -5.92 9.45
C SER A 341 10.04 -4.87 10.41
N LEU A 342 10.86 -3.94 9.90
CA LEU A 342 11.44 -2.87 10.71
C LEU A 342 10.37 -1.99 11.35
N GLU A 343 9.41 -1.51 10.56
CA GLU A 343 8.31 -0.67 11.09
C GLU A 343 7.45 -1.41 12.08
N GLN A 344 7.14 -2.68 11.82
CA GLN A 344 6.36 -3.52 12.71
C GLN A 344 7.07 -3.74 14.05
N LYS A 345 8.37 -4.07 14.03
CA LYS A 345 9.19 -4.22 15.25
C LYS A 345 9.30 -2.91 16.03
N MET A 346 9.45 -1.78 15.34
CA MET A 346 9.46 -0.47 15.99
C MET A 346 8.16 -0.17 16.73
N ILE A 347 7.01 -0.46 16.14
CA ILE A 347 5.71 -0.27 16.79
C ILE A 347 5.53 -1.25 17.95
N ALA A 348 5.92 -2.51 17.80
CA ALA A 348 5.91 -3.48 18.89
C ALA A 348 6.73 -2.99 20.09
N ALA A 349 7.96 -2.51 19.84
CA ALA A 349 8.81 -1.96 20.90
C ALA A 349 8.24 -0.67 21.50
N PHE A 350 7.57 0.17 20.73
CA PHE A 350 6.91 1.39 21.20
C PHE A 350 5.77 1.07 22.17
N ILE A 351 4.93 0.08 21.84
CA ILE A 351 3.87 -0.42 22.71
C ILE A 351 4.47 -1.03 23.98
N ALA A 352 5.44 -1.94 23.86
CA ALA A 352 6.04 -2.64 24.99
C ALA A 352 6.77 -1.70 25.96
N SER A 353 7.28 -0.57 25.47
CA SER A 353 7.95 0.44 26.30
C SER A 353 7.00 1.36 27.07
N GLY A 354 5.68 1.20 26.89
CA GLY A 354 4.67 2.03 27.56
C GLY A 354 4.61 3.49 27.06
N PHE A 355 5.14 3.75 25.87
CA PHE A 355 5.06 5.08 25.24
C PHE A 355 3.75 5.31 24.49
N PHE A 356 3.00 4.24 24.25
CA PHE A 356 1.71 4.28 23.55
C PHE A 356 0.52 4.56 24.47
#